data_e2ee66cf22b62583c6e837348503eb63
#
_entry.id   e2ee66cf22b62583c6e837348503eb63
#
_cell.length_a   1.000
_cell.length_b   1.000
_cell.length_c   1.000
_cell.angle_alpha   90.00
_cell.angle_beta   90.00
_cell.angle_gamma   90.00
#
_symmetry.space_group_name_H-M   'P 1'
#
loop_
_entity.id
_entity.type
_entity.pdbx_description
1 polymer ?
#
loop_
_entity_poly.entity_id
_entity_poly.type
_entity_poly.pdbx_seq_one_letter_code
_entity_poly.pdbx_strand_id
1 'polypeptide(L)'
;MKIIKPPLLKEGDTIGILAPSGAMDDDTNLKRAITFFENRGYKIKLSDNVYSKKRYLAGSDKERLDAVHKMFADKSVNAIICLRGGYGAIRLINKIDYDLIRKNPKIFCGYSDITALNAMFLKRAGLVTYSGPMILSDFGQESLNEYTISKFFETVCDGKFDYEGTFWGGNLATLVSLCGQDFIPDFEFTLFLEDLNEPPYKIDKMVTQLFNIEKIRKNTKAIAIGDFLGCENIDYIFEELDLPLIKNFPSSHSYRKATIPYGQM
;
A
#
# COMPACT_ATOMS: atom_id res chain seq x y z
N MET A 1 7.79 17.51 7.68
CA MET A 1 7.09 17.88 6.42
C MET A 1 5.60 18.00 6.69
N LYS A 2 4.87 18.91 6.02
CA LYS A 2 3.40 19.00 6.16
C LYS A 2 2.76 17.75 5.54
N ILE A 3 1.89 17.09 6.30
CA ILE A 3 1.09 15.95 5.81
C ILE A 3 -0.10 16.46 4.99
N ILE A 4 -0.34 15.85 3.86
CA ILE A 4 -1.39 16.19 2.90
C ILE A 4 -2.34 15.01 2.79
N LYS A 5 -3.56 15.18 3.24
CA LYS A 5 -4.65 14.22 3.03
C LYS A 5 -5.27 14.47 1.66
N PRO A 6 -5.37 13.47 0.78
CA PRO A 6 -6.02 13.64 -0.51
C PRO A 6 -7.53 13.89 -0.31
N PRO A 7 -8.22 14.51 -1.28
CA PRO A 7 -9.67 14.61 -1.26
C PRO A 7 -10.33 13.23 -1.18
N LEU A 8 -11.47 13.16 -0.51
CA LEU A 8 -12.30 11.96 -0.47
C LEU A 8 -12.87 11.63 -1.85
N LEU A 9 -12.99 10.34 -2.13
CA LEU A 9 -13.56 9.83 -3.38
C LEU A 9 -15.09 9.99 -3.37
N LYS A 10 -15.65 10.39 -4.52
CA LYS A 10 -17.09 10.63 -4.70
C LYS A 10 -17.60 9.88 -5.92
N GLU A 11 -18.87 9.57 -5.93
CA GLU A 11 -19.53 9.05 -7.13
C GLU A 11 -19.32 10.00 -8.33
N GLY A 12 -19.07 9.44 -9.51
CA GLY A 12 -18.72 10.18 -10.72
C GLY A 12 -17.22 10.47 -10.88
N ASP A 13 -16.42 10.29 -9.82
CA ASP A 13 -14.96 10.46 -9.87
C ASP A 13 -14.29 9.39 -10.75
N THR A 14 -13.06 9.67 -11.16
CA THR A 14 -12.25 8.76 -11.98
C THR A 14 -11.23 8.04 -11.12
N ILE A 15 -11.27 6.71 -11.17
CA ILE A 15 -10.27 5.82 -10.59
C ILE A 15 -9.24 5.44 -11.65
N GLY A 16 -8.00 5.79 -11.42
CA GLY A 16 -6.84 5.36 -12.21
C GLY A 16 -6.36 3.97 -11.77
N ILE A 17 -6.22 3.05 -12.71
CA ILE A 17 -5.60 1.75 -12.46
C ILE A 17 -4.15 1.83 -12.89
N LEU A 18 -3.23 1.68 -11.95
CA LEU A 18 -1.80 1.86 -12.15
C LEU A 18 -1.04 0.54 -11.95
N ALA A 19 -0.14 0.19 -12.85
CA ALA A 19 0.72 -0.99 -12.77
C ALA A 19 2.18 -0.63 -12.44
N PRO A 20 2.55 -0.27 -11.20
CA PRO A 20 3.91 0.18 -10.88
C PRO A 20 4.87 -0.97 -10.56
N SER A 21 4.38 -2.21 -10.46
CA SER A 21 5.08 -3.38 -9.94
C SER A 21 5.00 -4.57 -10.90
N GLY A 22 4.36 -5.67 -10.51
CA GLY A 22 4.25 -6.89 -11.29
C GLY A 22 3.30 -6.78 -12.50
N ALA A 23 3.61 -7.53 -13.55
CA ALA A 23 2.72 -7.68 -14.70
C ALA A 23 1.53 -8.59 -14.37
N MET A 24 0.43 -8.44 -15.09
CA MET A 24 -0.64 -9.42 -15.10
C MET A 24 -0.40 -10.48 -16.19
N ASP A 25 -0.95 -11.66 -16.00
CA ASP A 25 -0.88 -12.76 -16.99
C ASP A 25 -2.10 -12.78 -17.90
N ASP A 26 -3.27 -12.47 -17.36
CA ASP A 26 -4.53 -12.31 -18.09
C ASP A 26 -5.35 -11.14 -17.54
N ASP A 27 -6.32 -10.66 -18.30
CA ASP A 27 -7.10 -9.48 -17.96
C ASP A 27 -8.50 -9.77 -17.39
N THR A 28 -8.80 -11.03 -17.06
CA THR A 28 -10.13 -11.42 -16.56
C THR A 28 -10.49 -10.67 -15.28
N ASN A 29 -9.58 -10.67 -14.31
CA ASN A 29 -9.79 -9.96 -13.05
C ASN A 29 -9.78 -8.43 -13.23
N LEU A 30 -8.99 -7.91 -14.18
CA LEU A 30 -9.03 -6.48 -14.51
C LEU A 30 -10.40 -6.08 -15.05
N LYS A 31 -10.97 -6.86 -15.97
CA LYS A 31 -12.30 -6.60 -16.54
C LYS A 31 -13.41 -6.66 -15.49
N ARG A 32 -13.35 -7.64 -14.58
CA ARG A 32 -14.29 -7.73 -13.45
C ARG A 32 -14.20 -6.49 -12.54
N ALA A 33 -12.99 -6.06 -12.19
CA ALA A 33 -12.79 -4.87 -11.36
C ALA A 33 -13.28 -3.59 -12.05
N ILE A 34 -13.06 -3.44 -13.35
CA ILE A 34 -13.59 -2.31 -14.13
C ILE A 34 -15.13 -2.29 -14.02
N THR A 35 -15.79 -3.40 -14.35
CA THR A 35 -17.25 -3.53 -14.25
C THR A 35 -17.75 -3.25 -12.82
N PHE A 36 -17.02 -3.73 -11.81
CA PHE A 36 -17.36 -3.48 -10.40
C PHE A 36 -17.42 -1.99 -10.07
N PHE A 37 -16.43 -1.21 -10.50
CA PHE A 37 -16.38 0.23 -10.22
C PHE A 37 -17.34 1.03 -11.10
N GLU A 38 -17.48 0.68 -12.39
CA GLU A 38 -18.42 1.32 -13.30
C GLU A 38 -19.88 1.17 -12.82
N ASN A 39 -20.25 -0.02 -12.33
CA ASN A 39 -21.58 -0.29 -11.75
C ASN A 39 -21.83 0.54 -10.46
N ARG A 40 -20.78 1.10 -9.86
CA ARG A 40 -20.86 2.02 -8.70
C ARG A 40 -20.73 3.49 -9.08
N GLY A 41 -20.84 3.80 -10.37
CA GLY A 41 -20.82 5.18 -10.87
C GLY A 41 -19.44 5.80 -11.04
N TYR A 42 -18.34 5.03 -10.88
CA TYR A 42 -16.98 5.54 -11.10
C TYR A 42 -16.56 5.42 -12.56
N LYS A 43 -15.75 6.36 -13.01
CA LYS A 43 -15.06 6.27 -14.31
C LYS A 43 -13.72 5.58 -14.13
N ILE A 44 -13.28 4.79 -15.11
CA ILE A 44 -12.00 4.09 -15.07
C ILE A 44 -11.03 4.65 -16.09
N LYS A 45 -9.78 4.84 -15.66
CA LYS A 45 -8.65 5.20 -16.51
C LYS A 45 -7.50 4.21 -16.28
N LEU A 46 -7.05 3.55 -17.35
CA LEU A 46 -5.93 2.63 -17.29
C LEU A 46 -4.62 3.39 -17.52
N SER A 47 -3.55 3.02 -16.81
CA SER A 47 -2.21 3.50 -17.11
C SER A 47 -1.69 2.86 -18.41
N ASP A 48 -0.84 3.57 -19.14
CA ASP A 48 -0.32 3.14 -20.44
C ASP A 48 0.36 1.75 -20.39
N ASN A 49 0.89 1.39 -19.22
CA ASN A 49 1.64 0.15 -19.01
C ASN A 49 0.84 -0.99 -18.38
N VAL A 50 -0.48 -0.87 -18.23
CA VAL A 50 -1.32 -1.91 -17.60
C VAL A 50 -1.15 -3.28 -18.26
N TYR A 51 -1.00 -3.31 -19.59
CA TYR A 51 -0.80 -4.53 -20.37
C TYR A 51 0.66 -4.83 -20.69
N SER A 52 1.59 -3.98 -20.26
CA SER A 52 3.02 -4.18 -20.52
C SER A 52 3.56 -5.33 -19.68
N LYS A 53 4.45 -6.15 -20.31
CA LYS A 53 5.13 -7.24 -19.61
C LYS A 53 6.60 -7.30 -20.02
N LYS A 54 7.47 -7.21 -19.01
CA LYS A 54 8.92 -7.43 -19.15
C LYS A 54 9.37 -8.39 -18.06
N ARG A 55 9.45 -9.67 -18.38
CA ARG A 55 9.61 -10.75 -17.39
C ARG A 55 8.43 -10.73 -16.41
N TYR A 56 8.68 -10.52 -15.10
CA TYR A 56 7.67 -10.41 -14.04
C TYR A 56 7.16 -8.97 -13.81
N LEU A 57 7.75 -7.96 -14.49
CA LEU A 57 7.42 -6.52 -14.29
C LEU A 57 6.37 -6.06 -15.32
N ALA A 58 5.55 -5.10 -14.93
CA ALA A 58 4.60 -4.41 -15.81
C ALA A 58 5.32 -3.39 -16.71
N GLY A 59 6.23 -3.87 -17.55
CA GLY A 59 7.09 -3.06 -18.41
C GLY A 59 8.45 -2.73 -17.79
N SER A 60 9.21 -1.89 -18.50
CA SER A 60 10.51 -1.36 -18.03
C SER A 60 10.34 -0.40 -16.85
N ASP A 61 11.44 -0.10 -16.15
CA ASP A 61 11.42 0.92 -15.07
C ASP A 61 10.93 2.28 -15.61
N LYS A 62 11.29 2.62 -16.84
CA LYS A 62 10.86 3.88 -17.46
C LYS A 62 9.36 3.90 -17.70
N GLU A 63 8.77 2.85 -18.30
CA GLU A 63 7.33 2.77 -18.55
C GLU A 63 6.54 2.86 -17.25
N ARG A 64 6.96 2.13 -16.20
CA ARG A 64 6.30 2.15 -14.88
C ARG A 64 6.42 3.52 -14.20
N LEU A 65 7.60 4.18 -14.29
CA LEU A 65 7.83 5.51 -13.75
C LEU A 65 7.00 6.58 -14.48
N ASP A 66 7.01 6.55 -15.82
CA ASP A 66 6.21 7.45 -16.64
C ASP A 66 4.71 7.30 -16.33
N ALA A 67 4.25 6.07 -16.13
CA ALA A 67 2.87 5.78 -15.75
C ALA A 67 2.51 6.38 -14.37
N VAL A 68 3.39 6.28 -13.37
CA VAL A 68 3.21 6.94 -12.06
C VAL A 68 3.07 8.44 -12.26
N HIS A 69 4.01 9.08 -12.95
CA HIS A 69 4.00 10.52 -13.14
C HIS A 69 2.76 11.00 -13.93
N LYS A 70 2.41 10.34 -15.02
CA LYS A 70 1.23 10.68 -15.84
C LYS A 70 -0.05 10.55 -15.02
N MET A 71 -0.20 9.46 -14.25
CA MET A 71 -1.40 9.21 -13.47
C MET A 71 -1.58 10.24 -12.36
N PHE A 72 -0.50 10.67 -11.70
CA PHE A 72 -0.56 11.76 -10.72
C PHE A 72 -0.77 13.13 -11.36
N ALA A 73 -0.15 13.42 -12.49
CA ALA A 73 -0.30 14.71 -13.18
C ALA A 73 -1.71 14.92 -13.75
N ASP A 74 -2.40 13.85 -14.09
CA ASP A 74 -3.71 13.90 -14.72
C ASP A 74 -4.80 14.43 -13.79
N LYS A 75 -5.32 15.61 -14.08
CA LYS A 75 -6.34 16.29 -13.28
C LYS A 75 -7.71 15.62 -13.31
N SER A 76 -7.96 14.74 -14.28
CA SER A 76 -9.21 13.97 -14.34
C SER A 76 -9.23 12.77 -13.39
N VAL A 77 -8.08 12.33 -12.88
CA VAL A 77 -7.95 11.18 -11.97
C VAL A 77 -8.04 11.66 -10.52
N ASN A 78 -8.93 11.06 -9.73
CA ASN A 78 -9.18 11.38 -8.33
C ASN A 78 -8.53 10.39 -7.36
N ALA A 79 -8.55 9.10 -7.72
CA ALA A 79 -7.92 8.03 -6.95
C ALA A 79 -7.08 7.16 -7.87
N ILE A 80 -6.01 6.57 -7.33
CA ILE A 80 -5.15 5.61 -8.00
C ILE A 80 -5.16 4.32 -7.19
N ILE A 81 -5.62 3.22 -7.81
CA ILE A 81 -5.57 1.89 -7.21
C ILE A 81 -4.56 1.06 -8.00
N CYS A 82 -3.61 0.45 -7.30
CA CYS A 82 -2.58 -0.36 -7.92
C CYS A 82 -3.17 -1.65 -8.51
N LEU A 83 -2.67 -2.05 -9.69
CA LEU A 83 -3.10 -3.25 -10.38
C LEU A 83 -2.85 -4.49 -9.53
N ARG A 84 -1.61 -4.64 -9.04
CA ARG A 84 -1.15 -5.70 -8.16
C ARG A 84 0.21 -5.35 -7.53
N GLY A 85 0.61 -6.11 -6.51
CA GLY A 85 1.97 -6.15 -6.00
C GLY A 85 2.92 -6.99 -6.85
N GLY A 86 3.82 -7.71 -6.20
CA GLY A 86 4.84 -8.53 -6.81
C GLY A 86 6.23 -8.02 -6.48
N TYR A 87 6.95 -7.46 -7.45
CA TYR A 87 8.26 -6.84 -7.27
C TYR A 87 8.44 -5.69 -8.25
N GLY A 88 9.20 -4.68 -7.84
CA GLY A 88 9.70 -3.66 -8.75
C GLY A 88 9.43 -2.21 -8.33
N ALA A 89 8.56 -1.97 -7.35
CA ALA A 89 8.29 -0.63 -6.83
C ALA A 89 9.56 0.04 -6.29
N ILE A 90 10.40 -0.69 -5.57
CA ILE A 90 11.67 -0.20 -5.03
C ILE A 90 12.62 0.34 -6.11
N ARG A 91 12.54 -0.14 -7.35
CA ARG A 91 13.38 0.33 -8.47
C ARG A 91 13.04 1.76 -8.90
N LEU A 92 11.87 2.27 -8.51
CA LEU A 92 11.34 3.57 -8.90
C LEU A 92 11.63 4.67 -7.88
N ILE A 93 11.72 4.33 -6.59
CA ILE A 93 11.69 5.27 -5.46
C ILE A 93 12.67 6.44 -5.56
N ASN A 94 13.86 6.25 -6.13
CA ASN A 94 14.87 7.32 -6.30
C ASN A 94 14.76 8.07 -7.63
N LYS A 95 13.76 7.74 -8.47
CA LYS A 95 13.52 8.35 -9.77
C LYS A 95 12.19 9.13 -9.82
N ILE A 96 11.35 8.96 -8.81
CA ILE A 96 10.04 9.61 -8.70
C ILE A 96 10.22 11.12 -8.46
N ASP A 97 9.45 11.92 -9.18
CA ASP A 97 9.27 13.34 -8.89
C ASP A 97 8.25 13.52 -7.74
N TYR A 98 8.77 13.62 -6.53
CA TYR A 98 7.96 13.78 -5.32
C TYR A 98 7.27 15.15 -5.22
N ASP A 99 7.80 16.17 -5.89
CA ASP A 99 7.14 17.48 -5.95
C ASP A 99 5.91 17.45 -6.86
N LEU A 100 5.96 16.68 -7.95
CA LEU A 100 4.78 16.39 -8.78
C LEU A 100 3.69 15.68 -7.96
N ILE A 101 4.08 14.63 -7.19
CA ILE A 101 3.14 13.93 -6.31
C ILE A 101 2.52 14.88 -5.29
N ARG A 102 3.33 15.69 -4.60
CA ARG A 102 2.88 16.67 -3.59
C ARG A 102 1.91 17.70 -4.16
N LYS A 103 2.15 18.16 -5.38
CA LYS A 103 1.30 19.16 -6.06
C LYS A 103 -0.01 18.59 -6.59
N ASN A 104 -0.13 17.27 -6.65
CA ASN A 104 -1.29 16.56 -7.18
C ASN A 104 -1.77 15.45 -6.21
N PRO A 105 -2.15 15.81 -4.98
CA PRO A 105 -2.54 14.81 -3.98
C PRO A 105 -3.77 14.03 -4.45
N LYS A 106 -3.66 12.71 -4.47
CA LYS A 106 -4.71 11.76 -4.84
C LYS A 106 -4.70 10.60 -3.87
N ILE A 107 -5.83 9.93 -3.70
CA ILE A 107 -5.87 8.61 -3.07
C ILE A 107 -4.92 7.70 -3.84
N PHE A 108 -3.99 7.08 -3.15
CA PHE A 108 -3.08 6.07 -3.70
C PHE A 108 -3.16 4.82 -2.84
N CYS A 109 -3.64 3.72 -3.40
CA CYS A 109 -3.98 2.51 -2.66
C CYS A 109 -3.30 1.27 -3.23
N GLY A 110 -2.75 0.45 -2.33
CA GLY A 110 -2.17 -0.85 -2.63
C GLY A 110 -1.34 -1.36 -1.47
N TYR A 111 -0.99 -2.65 -1.49
CA TYR A 111 -0.21 -3.34 -0.45
C TYR A 111 0.91 -4.22 -1.04
N SER A 112 1.56 -5.04 -0.24
CA SER A 112 2.67 -5.90 -0.68
C SER A 112 3.86 -5.05 -1.16
N ASP A 113 4.39 -5.26 -2.36
CA ASP A 113 5.46 -4.45 -2.96
C ASP A 113 5.13 -2.95 -3.03
N ILE A 114 3.82 -2.58 -3.07
CA ILE A 114 3.37 -1.18 -3.07
C ILE A 114 3.68 -0.49 -1.73
N THR A 115 3.93 -1.22 -0.66
CA THR A 115 4.43 -0.69 0.61
C THR A 115 5.62 0.25 0.41
N ALA A 116 6.53 -0.04 -0.53
CA ALA A 116 7.66 0.83 -0.84
C ALA A 116 7.22 2.20 -1.34
N LEU A 117 6.21 2.27 -2.22
CA LEU A 117 5.67 3.54 -2.72
C LEU A 117 4.86 4.27 -1.65
N ASN A 118 4.03 3.54 -0.88
CA ASN A 118 3.26 4.11 0.22
C ASN A 118 4.18 4.82 1.23
N ALA A 119 5.24 4.14 1.68
CA ALA A 119 6.20 4.70 2.62
C ALA A 119 6.92 5.93 2.05
N MET A 120 7.37 5.86 0.79
CA MET A 120 8.13 6.93 0.17
C MET A 120 7.27 8.14 -0.20
N PHE A 121 6.01 7.96 -0.63
CA PHE A 121 5.08 9.06 -0.89
C PHE A 121 4.75 9.81 0.40
N LEU A 122 4.51 9.08 1.50
CA LEU A 122 4.33 9.72 2.79
C LEU A 122 5.59 10.48 3.21
N LYS A 123 6.77 9.83 3.17
CA LYS A 123 8.01 10.42 3.68
C LYS A 123 8.50 11.59 2.83
N ARG A 124 8.49 11.48 1.49
CA ARG A 124 9.10 12.48 0.61
C ARG A 124 8.10 13.48 0.02
N ALA A 125 6.85 13.07 -0.20
CA ALA A 125 5.81 13.98 -0.69
C ALA A 125 4.88 14.50 0.41
N GLY A 126 4.87 13.90 1.59
CA GLY A 126 3.92 14.20 2.66
C GLY A 126 2.50 13.69 2.37
N LEU A 127 2.33 12.86 1.34
CA LEU A 127 1.02 12.37 0.94
C LEU A 127 0.57 11.22 1.82
N VAL A 128 -0.62 11.34 2.43
CA VAL A 128 -1.32 10.21 3.04
C VAL A 128 -1.67 9.22 1.93
N THR A 129 -1.17 7.99 2.07
CA THR A 129 -1.43 6.86 1.17
C THR A 129 -2.16 5.75 1.91
N TYR A 130 -2.61 4.73 1.20
CA TYR A 130 -3.46 3.71 1.78
C TYR A 130 -2.90 2.32 1.51
N SER A 131 -2.60 1.56 2.58
CA SER A 131 -2.45 0.12 2.46
C SER A 131 -3.83 -0.50 2.40
N GLY A 132 -4.22 -1.00 1.25
CA GLY A 132 -5.59 -1.47 1.03
C GLY A 132 -5.73 -2.25 -0.27
N PRO A 133 -6.95 -2.69 -0.62
CA PRO A 133 -7.21 -3.62 -1.69
C PRO A 133 -6.71 -3.15 -3.06
N MET A 134 -6.30 -4.12 -3.89
CA MET A 134 -5.81 -3.91 -5.25
C MET A 134 -6.74 -4.53 -6.30
N ILE A 135 -6.50 -4.16 -7.54
CA ILE A 135 -7.39 -4.51 -8.67
C ILE A 135 -7.49 -6.03 -8.85
N LEU A 136 -6.37 -6.72 -9.08
CA LEU A 136 -6.41 -8.14 -9.46
C LEU A 136 -6.69 -9.08 -8.28
N SER A 137 -6.14 -8.77 -7.10
CA SER A 137 -6.20 -9.64 -5.94
C SER A 137 -7.45 -9.47 -5.10
N ASP A 138 -8.19 -8.36 -5.28
CA ASP A 138 -9.33 -8.04 -4.43
C ASP A 138 -10.57 -7.65 -5.26
N PHE A 139 -10.57 -6.51 -5.95
CA PHE A 139 -11.75 -6.02 -6.68
C PHE A 139 -12.11 -6.85 -7.91
N GLY A 140 -11.16 -7.58 -8.50
CA GLY A 140 -11.36 -8.43 -9.68
C GLY A 140 -11.69 -9.88 -9.36
N GLN A 141 -11.75 -10.25 -8.10
CA GLN A 141 -12.08 -11.63 -7.71
C GLN A 141 -13.54 -11.98 -8.06
N GLU A 142 -13.80 -13.25 -8.31
CA GLU A 142 -15.14 -13.75 -8.58
C GLU A 142 -16.07 -13.61 -7.36
N SER A 143 -15.51 -13.87 -6.17
CA SER A 143 -16.18 -13.65 -4.88
C SER A 143 -15.45 -12.54 -4.13
N LEU A 144 -16.12 -11.42 -3.96
CA LEU A 144 -15.59 -10.27 -3.25
C LEU A 144 -15.74 -10.43 -1.74
N ASN A 145 -14.73 -10.02 -0.98
CA ASN A 145 -14.83 -9.96 0.46
C ASN A 145 -15.57 -8.68 0.88
N GLU A 146 -16.79 -8.80 1.42
CA GLU A 146 -17.64 -7.67 1.79
C GLU A 146 -16.96 -6.74 2.81
N TYR A 147 -16.28 -7.30 3.82
CA TYR A 147 -15.55 -6.50 4.80
C TYR A 147 -14.47 -5.63 4.12
N THR A 148 -13.66 -6.24 3.26
CA THR A 148 -12.59 -5.54 2.54
C THR A 148 -13.15 -4.41 1.69
N ILE A 149 -14.23 -4.68 0.96
CA ILE A 149 -14.90 -3.68 0.10
C ILE A 149 -15.51 -2.56 0.93
N SER A 150 -16.25 -2.89 2.00
CA SER A 150 -16.84 -1.89 2.90
C SER A 150 -15.78 -0.99 3.51
N LYS A 151 -14.71 -1.57 4.08
CA LYS A 151 -13.63 -0.81 4.72
C LYS A 151 -12.85 0.06 3.73
N PHE A 152 -12.74 -0.34 2.48
CA PHE A 152 -12.16 0.51 1.45
C PHE A 152 -13.01 1.77 1.26
N PHE A 153 -14.30 1.63 0.96
CA PHE A 153 -15.16 2.78 0.71
C PHE A 153 -15.35 3.65 1.96
N GLU A 154 -15.56 3.05 3.14
CA GLU A 154 -15.61 3.81 4.39
C GLU A 154 -14.38 4.69 4.59
N THR A 155 -13.19 4.18 4.26
CA THR A 155 -11.94 4.94 4.43
C THR A 155 -11.77 6.00 3.36
N VAL A 156 -11.99 5.67 2.07
CA VAL A 156 -11.67 6.61 0.99
C VAL A 156 -12.81 7.56 0.65
N CYS A 157 -14.07 7.22 0.95
CA CYS A 157 -15.23 8.06 0.71
C CYS A 157 -15.69 8.82 1.95
N ASP A 158 -15.66 8.20 3.14
CA ASP A 158 -16.15 8.81 4.38
C ASP A 158 -15.01 9.29 5.29
N GLY A 159 -13.76 8.90 5.00
CA GLY A 159 -12.61 9.22 5.83
C GLY A 159 -12.56 8.46 7.16
N LYS A 160 -13.29 7.35 7.29
CA LYS A 160 -13.39 6.56 8.51
C LYS A 160 -12.27 5.52 8.57
N PHE A 161 -11.72 5.34 9.76
CA PHE A 161 -10.79 4.26 10.08
C PHE A 161 -11.08 3.77 11.51
N ASP A 162 -11.19 2.46 11.70
CA ASP A 162 -11.73 1.88 12.95
C ASP A 162 -10.74 1.90 14.12
N TYR A 163 -9.50 2.28 13.89
CA TYR A 163 -8.44 2.24 14.89
C TYR A 163 -7.96 3.64 15.24
N GLU A 164 -7.68 3.87 16.51
CA GLU A 164 -7.13 5.12 16.99
C GLU A 164 -5.62 5.20 16.74
N GLY A 165 -5.13 6.42 16.53
CA GLY A 165 -3.72 6.71 16.34
C GLY A 165 -3.27 6.73 14.88
N THR A 166 -2.00 7.03 14.69
CA THR A 166 -1.37 7.15 13.39
C THR A 166 -0.72 5.82 13.02
N PHE A 167 -1.08 5.26 11.88
CA PHE A 167 -0.53 3.98 11.40
C PHE A 167 0.52 4.19 10.31
N TRP A 168 1.52 3.34 10.33
CA TRP A 168 2.54 3.23 9.29
C TRP A 168 3.14 1.83 9.31
N GLY A 169 3.51 1.28 8.14
CA GLY A 169 4.07 -0.07 8.11
C GLY A 169 3.81 -0.78 6.79
N GLY A 170 3.44 -2.06 6.83
CA GLY A 170 3.05 -2.89 5.69
C GLY A 170 3.81 -4.19 5.60
N ASN A 171 4.08 -4.64 4.38
CA ASN A 171 4.83 -5.87 4.13
C ASN A 171 6.26 -5.75 4.68
N LEU A 172 6.61 -6.66 5.59
CA LEU A 172 7.87 -6.60 6.35
C LEU A 172 9.11 -6.70 5.45
N ALA A 173 9.12 -7.66 4.52
CA ALA A 173 10.24 -7.84 3.59
C ALA A 173 10.43 -6.59 2.70
N THR A 174 9.34 -5.98 2.26
CA THR A 174 9.38 -4.74 1.48
C THR A 174 9.91 -3.57 2.31
N LEU A 175 9.48 -3.41 3.56
CA LEU A 175 10.00 -2.36 4.45
C LEU A 175 11.49 -2.52 4.70
N VAL A 176 11.94 -3.75 4.97
CA VAL A 176 13.37 -4.05 5.17
C VAL A 176 14.18 -3.75 3.92
N SER A 177 13.61 -3.95 2.73
CA SER A 177 14.29 -3.60 1.47
C SER A 177 14.55 -2.09 1.31
N LEU A 178 13.84 -1.23 2.07
CA LEU A 178 14.07 0.21 2.11
C LEU A 178 15.19 0.64 3.08
N CYS A 179 15.77 -0.27 3.86
CA CYS A 179 16.89 0.06 4.74
C CYS A 179 18.04 0.68 3.94
N GLY A 180 18.55 1.81 4.44
CA GLY A 180 19.49 2.65 3.71
C GLY A 180 18.85 3.82 2.95
N GLN A 181 17.51 3.88 2.86
CA GLN A 181 16.77 5.05 2.38
C GLN A 181 16.21 5.85 3.56
N ASP A 182 15.91 7.14 3.34
CA ASP A 182 15.12 7.92 4.29
C ASP A 182 13.62 7.69 4.00
N PHE A 183 13.04 6.68 4.65
CA PHE A 183 11.66 6.22 4.43
C PHE A 183 10.78 6.29 5.68
N ILE A 184 11.38 6.44 6.87
CA ILE A 184 10.68 6.41 8.14
C ILE A 184 10.06 7.78 8.44
N PRO A 185 8.78 7.87 8.83
CA PRO A 185 8.12 9.11 9.21
C PRO A 185 8.82 9.83 10.37
N ASP A 186 8.60 11.15 10.50
CA ASP A 186 9.16 11.98 11.58
C ASP A 186 8.19 12.17 12.76
N PHE A 187 7.15 11.36 12.84
CA PHE A 187 6.14 11.35 13.90
C PHE A 187 6.00 9.95 14.51
N GLU A 188 5.32 9.87 15.65
CA GLU A 188 5.03 8.61 16.33
C GLU A 188 3.91 7.83 15.60
N PHE A 189 4.02 6.49 15.59
CA PHE A 189 3.06 5.65 14.87
C PHE A 189 2.87 4.27 15.53
N THR A 190 1.74 3.65 15.23
CA THR A 190 1.56 2.22 15.35
C THR A 190 2.17 1.57 14.11
N LEU A 191 3.19 0.74 14.33
CA LEU A 191 3.84 -0.03 13.26
C LEU A 191 2.99 -1.26 12.93
N PHE A 192 2.36 -1.32 11.75
CA PHE A 192 1.71 -2.54 11.34
C PHE A 192 2.61 -3.36 10.41
N LEU A 193 2.67 -4.66 10.65
CA LEU A 193 3.52 -5.59 9.93
C LEU A 193 2.72 -6.82 9.50
N GLU A 194 2.99 -7.29 8.30
CA GLU A 194 2.48 -8.54 7.74
C GLU A 194 3.51 -9.12 6.76
N ASP A 195 3.44 -10.40 6.51
CA ASP A 195 4.21 -11.03 5.44
C ASP A 195 3.60 -12.37 5.04
N LEU A 196 4.18 -13.06 4.05
CA LEU A 196 3.75 -14.39 3.64
C LEU A 196 4.92 -15.29 3.29
N ASN A 197 4.77 -16.59 3.65
CA ASN A 197 5.70 -17.67 3.27
C ASN A 197 7.16 -17.44 3.67
N GLU A 198 7.39 -16.71 4.76
CA GLU A 198 8.73 -16.52 5.31
C GLU A 198 8.96 -17.44 6.53
N PRO A 199 10.09 -18.11 6.64
CA PRO A 199 10.40 -18.92 7.82
C PRO A 199 10.66 -18.01 9.04
N PRO A 200 10.37 -18.49 10.28
CA PRO A 200 10.44 -17.70 11.51
C PRO A 200 11.77 -16.95 11.70
N TYR A 201 12.92 -17.59 11.44
CA TYR A 201 14.22 -16.93 11.59
C TYR A 201 14.43 -15.73 10.65
N LYS A 202 13.78 -15.72 9.49
CA LYS A 202 13.84 -14.57 8.58
C LYS A 202 12.97 -13.43 9.07
N ILE A 203 11.79 -13.75 9.61
CA ILE A 203 10.90 -12.74 10.23
C ILE A 203 11.64 -12.09 11.39
N ASP A 204 12.21 -12.89 12.31
CA ASP A 204 13.04 -12.41 13.42
C ASP A 204 14.16 -11.49 12.92
N LYS A 205 14.97 -11.96 11.95
CA LYS A 205 16.04 -11.17 11.34
C LYS A 205 15.52 -9.83 10.78
N MET A 206 14.38 -9.82 10.08
CA MET A 206 13.82 -8.62 9.47
C MET A 206 13.27 -7.64 10.52
N VAL A 207 12.57 -8.14 11.53
CA VAL A 207 12.09 -7.36 12.67
C VAL A 207 13.27 -6.77 13.43
N THR A 208 14.27 -7.59 13.77
CA THR A 208 15.51 -7.13 14.42
C THR A 208 16.21 -6.04 13.60
N GLN A 209 16.32 -6.20 12.28
CA GLN A 209 16.92 -5.19 11.42
C GLN A 209 16.16 -3.86 11.44
N LEU A 210 14.82 -3.87 11.40
CA LEU A 210 14.01 -2.65 11.54
C LEU A 210 14.23 -2.00 12.90
N PHE A 211 14.17 -2.78 13.99
CA PHE A 211 14.32 -2.24 15.34
C PHE A 211 15.77 -1.86 15.71
N ASN A 212 16.76 -2.24 14.91
CA ASN A 212 18.12 -1.67 15.01
C ASN A 212 18.19 -0.22 14.50
N ILE A 213 17.17 0.25 13.77
CA ILE A 213 17.09 1.65 13.34
C ILE A 213 16.52 2.48 14.50
N GLU A 214 17.32 3.40 15.03
CA GLU A 214 16.96 4.24 16.18
C GLU A 214 15.61 4.95 16.00
N LYS A 215 15.33 5.44 14.78
CA LYS A 215 14.09 6.16 14.45
C LYS A 215 12.86 5.24 14.54
N ILE A 216 12.97 3.97 14.14
CA ILE A 216 11.91 2.97 14.34
C ILE A 216 11.64 2.79 15.82
N ARG A 217 12.67 2.49 16.62
CA ARG A 217 12.52 2.30 18.07
C ARG A 217 11.86 3.49 18.77
N LYS A 218 12.28 4.71 18.43
CA LYS A 218 11.75 5.93 19.07
C LYS A 218 10.31 6.24 18.70
N ASN A 219 9.95 6.02 17.44
CA ASN A 219 8.67 6.46 16.90
C ASN A 219 7.57 5.38 16.96
N THR A 220 7.92 4.11 17.13
CA THR A 220 6.93 3.02 17.30
C THR A 220 6.35 3.06 18.70
N LYS A 221 5.03 3.21 18.82
CA LYS A 221 4.29 3.23 20.09
C LYS A 221 3.51 1.95 20.35
N ALA A 222 3.17 1.22 19.30
CA ALA A 222 2.51 -0.07 19.34
C ALA A 222 2.84 -0.83 18.06
N ILE A 223 2.63 -2.14 18.08
CA ILE A 223 2.77 -3.00 16.91
C ILE A 223 1.41 -3.61 16.60
N ALA A 224 0.91 -3.40 15.39
CA ALA A 224 -0.25 -4.10 14.87
C ALA A 224 0.24 -5.29 14.02
N ILE A 225 -0.03 -6.49 14.52
CA ILE A 225 0.39 -7.74 13.90
C ILE A 225 -0.72 -8.19 12.97
N GLY A 226 -0.47 -8.09 11.68
CA GLY A 226 -1.34 -8.61 10.63
C GLY A 226 -1.14 -10.11 10.42
N ASP A 227 -1.69 -10.62 9.32
CA ASP A 227 -1.52 -12.02 8.98
C ASP A 227 -0.12 -12.28 8.42
N PHE A 228 0.57 -13.23 9.03
CA PHE A 228 1.81 -13.80 8.53
C PHE A 228 1.49 -15.17 7.92
N LEU A 229 0.90 -15.15 6.72
CA LEU A 229 0.39 -16.33 6.05
C LEU A 229 1.51 -17.32 5.70
N GLY A 230 1.32 -18.58 6.08
CA GLY A 230 2.34 -19.62 5.89
C GLY A 230 3.58 -19.46 6.77
N CYS A 231 3.50 -18.62 7.82
CA CYS A 231 4.53 -18.43 8.83
C CYS A 231 4.01 -18.98 10.16
N GLU A 232 4.78 -19.83 10.81
CA GLU A 232 4.36 -20.49 12.05
C GLU A 232 5.24 -20.04 13.23
N ASN A 233 4.67 -20.03 14.43
CA ASN A 233 5.37 -19.80 15.69
C ASN A 233 6.21 -18.51 15.72
N ILE A 234 5.63 -17.36 15.38
CA ILE A 234 6.33 -16.06 15.28
C ILE A 234 5.95 -15.08 16.40
N ASP A 235 4.96 -15.38 17.24
CA ASP A 235 4.43 -14.44 18.25
C ASP A 235 5.52 -13.95 19.21
N TYR A 236 6.44 -14.83 19.61
CA TYR A 236 7.53 -14.49 20.53
C TYR A 236 8.42 -13.36 20.01
N ILE A 237 8.60 -13.24 18.68
CA ILE A 237 9.43 -12.20 18.04
C ILE A 237 8.90 -10.81 18.37
N PHE A 238 7.57 -10.66 18.41
CA PHE A 238 6.92 -9.39 18.70
C PHE A 238 6.79 -9.15 20.21
N GLU A 239 6.59 -10.21 21.00
CA GLU A 239 6.50 -10.14 22.46
C GLU A 239 7.81 -9.69 23.10
N GLU A 240 8.97 -10.08 22.53
CA GLU A 240 10.29 -9.65 22.98
C GLU A 240 10.59 -8.16 22.78
N LEU A 241 9.76 -7.42 21.99
CA LEU A 241 9.98 -5.99 21.74
C LEU A 241 9.47 -5.08 22.87
N ASP A 242 8.76 -5.62 23.86
CA ASP A 242 8.19 -4.89 25.01
C ASP A 242 7.36 -3.66 24.61
N LEU A 243 6.53 -3.81 23.57
CA LEU A 243 5.62 -2.79 23.05
C LEU A 243 4.17 -3.29 23.08
N PRO A 244 3.17 -2.41 23.22
CA PRO A 244 1.78 -2.78 23.09
C PRO A 244 1.51 -3.48 21.75
N LEU A 245 0.80 -4.62 21.78
CA LEU A 245 0.50 -5.43 20.59
C LEU A 245 -1.00 -5.39 20.26
N ILE A 246 -1.32 -5.13 19.00
CA ILE A 246 -2.66 -5.30 18.43
C ILE A 246 -2.58 -6.56 17.57
N LYS A 247 -3.06 -7.68 18.12
CA LYS A 247 -3.05 -8.99 17.43
C LYS A 247 -4.23 -9.12 16.48
N ASN A 248 -4.10 -10.00 15.47
CA ASN A 248 -5.12 -10.27 14.44
C ASN A 248 -5.57 -9.01 13.68
N PHE A 249 -4.64 -8.10 13.42
CA PHE A 249 -4.91 -6.87 12.70
C PHE A 249 -5.22 -7.18 11.22
N PRO A 250 -6.41 -6.81 10.70
CA PRO A 250 -6.81 -7.18 9.34
C PRO A 250 -6.03 -6.38 8.31
N SER A 251 -4.96 -6.94 7.76
CA SER A 251 -4.08 -6.21 6.83
C SER A 251 -3.66 -7.07 5.63
N SER A 252 -3.39 -6.39 4.55
CA SER A 252 -2.63 -6.79 3.35
C SER A 252 -2.96 -8.14 2.72
N HIS A 253 -2.22 -9.24 3.00
CA HIS A 253 -2.44 -10.54 2.37
C HIS A 253 -3.58 -11.35 3.00
N SER A 254 -4.18 -10.88 4.09
CA SER A 254 -5.32 -11.55 4.71
C SER A 254 -6.55 -11.58 3.80
N TYR A 255 -7.46 -12.51 4.07
CA TYR A 255 -8.75 -12.55 3.38
C TYR A 255 -9.61 -11.32 3.72
N ARG A 256 -9.53 -10.83 4.97
CA ARG A 256 -10.19 -9.61 5.44
C ARG A 256 -9.17 -8.50 5.57
N LYS A 257 -9.32 -7.43 4.77
CA LYS A 257 -8.37 -6.31 4.72
C LYS A 257 -9.04 -5.02 5.17
N ALA A 258 -8.50 -4.38 6.20
CA ALA A 258 -8.76 -2.96 6.42
C ALA A 258 -8.03 -2.12 5.36
N THR A 259 -8.55 -0.94 5.07
CA THR A 259 -7.82 0.07 4.32
C THR A 259 -7.16 1.02 5.30
N ILE A 260 -5.83 0.97 5.39
CA ILE A 260 -5.04 1.61 6.44
C ILE A 260 -4.44 2.90 5.89
N PRO A 261 -4.86 4.08 6.38
CA PRO A 261 -4.26 5.36 5.97
C PRO A 261 -2.91 5.56 6.66
N TYR A 262 -1.83 5.73 5.87
CA TYR A 262 -0.50 6.05 6.39
C TYR A 262 -0.41 7.51 6.82
N GLY A 263 -0.06 7.74 8.08
CA GLY A 263 0.20 9.08 8.58
C GLY A 263 -1.05 9.96 8.75
N GLN A 264 -2.24 9.38 8.75
CA GLN A 264 -3.45 10.09 9.14
C GLN A 264 -3.44 10.26 10.66
N MET A 265 -3.35 11.48 11.11
CA MET A 265 -3.48 11.90 12.51
C MET A 265 -4.92 12.27 12.80
#